data_976441d05ca32e1990ef95994a2c1264
#
_entry.id   976441d05ca32e1990ef95994a2c1264
#
_cell.length_a   1.000
_cell.length_b   1.000
_cell.length_c   1.000
_cell.angle_alpha   90.00
_cell.angle_beta   90.00
_cell.angle_gamma   90.00
#
_symmetry.space_group_name_H-M   'P 1'
#
loop_
_entity.id
_entity.type
_entity.pdbx_description
1 polymer ?
#
loop_
_entity_poly.entity_id
_entity_poly.type
_entity_poly.pdbx_seq_one_letter_code
_entity_poly.pdbx_strand_id
1 'polypeptide(L)'
;MNKSNHRSPFAIVGRLIVLVKPMLPVMLAAIVMGVAGHFCATFITIFGGFGILRALGLASPVRTVGTAFACILVFALLRGVLRYAEQASNHYIAFKLLALIRDKVFGALRRLTPAKLEGRDRGDLISLITADIEALEVFYAHTISPICIACICVVGMTGFVGSWHILPALVLLAGYLLVGVALPVWSAKRGDRAAREYRQALADTNSYVLESLRGLKDTLQYQDTAARAEGITAHSETLGEKQKFLKYREGLTVALTNTLILLTVLAVLGTSLSLYQSGKLGAEGVLVCTLSALSSFGPVVALANLGVGLTQVFASADRVLDLLEEEPVTADVTDGTDTAFAGAAAEHVSFAYAEEEILHDLSLTIPEKKIVGITGRSGSGKSTFLRLLMRFWDVSGGSIRFGEQDIRRVNTAAL
;
A
#
# COMPACT_ATOMS: atom_id res chain seq x y z
N MET A 1 16.54 9.78 -19.53
CA MET A 1 15.19 9.45 -19.01
C MET A 1 14.83 8.04 -19.46
N ASN A 2 15.09 7.05 -18.61
CA ASN A 2 14.69 5.67 -18.89
C ASN A 2 13.16 5.60 -18.80
N LYS A 3 12.50 5.08 -19.84
CA LYS A 3 11.05 4.80 -19.82
C LYS A 3 10.80 3.89 -18.61
N SER A 4 10.19 4.41 -17.56
CA SER A 4 9.68 3.60 -16.48
C SER A 4 8.68 2.61 -17.09
N ASN A 5 9.09 1.37 -17.16
CA ASN A 5 8.23 0.26 -17.57
C ASN A 5 7.27 0.06 -16.39
N HIS A 6 6.19 0.85 -16.31
CA HIS A 6 5.20 0.72 -15.24
C HIS A 6 4.72 -0.72 -15.22
N ARG A 7 5.02 -1.41 -14.12
CA ARG A 7 4.56 -2.78 -13.91
C ARG A 7 3.04 -2.82 -13.89
N SER A 8 2.46 -3.88 -14.41
CA SER A 8 1.02 -4.07 -14.27
C SER A 8 0.65 -4.20 -12.78
N PRO A 9 -0.53 -3.69 -12.34
CA PRO A 9 -0.98 -3.83 -10.96
C PRO A 9 -0.92 -5.27 -10.43
N PHE A 10 -1.20 -6.26 -11.27
CA PHE A 10 -1.10 -7.68 -10.92
C PHE A 10 0.34 -8.13 -10.64
N ALA A 11 1.32 -7.62 -11.40
CA ALA A 11 2.72 -7.92 -11.16
C ALA A 11 3.21 -7.32 -9.83
N ILE A 12 2.80 -6.09 -9.51
CA ILE A 12 3.09 -5.43 -8.23
C ILE A 12 2.49 -6.23 -7.07
N VAL A 13 1.22 -6.60 -7.16
CA VAL A 13 0.55 -7.43 -6.13
C VAL A 13 1.30 -8.75 -5.93
N GLY A 14 1.68 -9.43 -7.00
CA GLY A 14 2.45 -10.67 -6.92
C GLY A 14 3.77 -10.52 -6.16
N ARG A 15 4.52 -9.45 -6.44
CA ARG A 15 5.79 -9.14 -5.74
C ARG A 15 5.57 -8.79 -4.27
N LEU A 16 4.55 -7.99 -3.96
CA LEU A 16 4.20 -7.63 -2.59
C LEU A 16 3.75 -8.85 -1.77
N ILE A 17 3.00 -9.80 -2.37
CA ILE A 17 2.59 -11.05 -1.71
C ILE A 17 3.80 -11.92 -1.36
N VAL A 18 4.82 -11.97 -2.22
CA VAL A 18 6.06 -12.72 -1.90
C VAL A 18 6.74 -12.17 -0.64
N LEU A 19 6.69 -10.85 -0.40
CA LEU A 19 7.25 -10.23 0.80
C LEU A 19 6.48 -10.64 2.08
N VAL A 20 5.18 -10.97 1.96
CA VAL A 20 4.33 -11.40 3.10
C VAL A 20 4.60 -12.85 3.51
N LYS A 21 5.25 -13.65 2.68
CA LYS A 21 5.46 -15.10 2.93
C LYS A 21 5.89 -15.46 4.37
N PRO A 22 6.80 -14.71 5.04
CA PRO A 22 7.17 -15.00 6.42
C PRO A 22 6.04 -14.79 7.44
N MET A 23 5.05 -13.94 7.12
CA MET A 23 3.94 -13.56 8.00
C MET A 23 2.63 -14.30 7.66
N LEU A 24 2.66 -15.23 6.69
CA LEU A 24 1.49 -15.97 6.23
C LEU A 24 0.69 -16.66 7.36
N PRO A 25 1.31 -17.32 8.36
CA PRO A 25 0.56 -17.94 9.45
C PRO A 25 -0.25 -16.93 10.28
N VAL A 26 0.33 -15.76 10.57
CA VAL A 26 -0.36 -14.69 11.32
C VAL A 26 -1.48 -14.10 10.49
N MET A 27 -1.28 -13.94 9.17
CA MET A 27 -2.30 -13.46 8.26
C MET A 27 -3.49 -14.41 8.15
N LEU A 28 -3.23 -15.73 8.08
CA LEU A 28 -4.29 -16.73 8.09
C LEU A 28 -5.08 -16.69 9.40
N ALA A 29 -4.40 -16.56 10.54
CA ALA A 29 -5.06 -16.40 11.84
C ALA A 29 -5.93 -15.14 11.89
N ALA A 30 -5.44 -14.00 11.38
CA ALA A 30 -6.19 -12.76 11.29
C ALA A 30 -7.46 -12.92 10.43
N ILE A 31 -7.36 -13.59 9.28
CA ILE A 31 -8.50 -13.87 8.38
C ILE A 31 -9.54 -14.73 9.11
N VAL A 32 -9.12 -15.82 9.76
CA VAL A 32 -10.03 -16.69 10.51
C VAL A 32 -10.74 -15.93 11.64
N MET A 33 -10.01 -15.14 12.41
CA MET A 33 -10.58 -14.30 13.48
C MET A 33 -11.55 -13.26 12.92
N GLY A 34 -11.20 -12.62 11.80
CA GLY A 34 -12.07 -11.64 11.12
C GLY A 34 -13.37 -12.27 10.62
N VAL A 35 -13.29 -13.41 9.95
CA VAL A 35 -14.47 -14.17 9.49
C VAL A 35 -15.35 -14.56 10.67
N ALA A 36 -14.76 -15.19 11.69
CA ALA A 36 -15.51 -15.58 12.91
C ALA A 36 -16.15 -14.37 13.60
N GLY A 37 -15.45 -13.24 13.70
CA GLY A 37 -15.97 -12.00 14.27
C GLY A 37 -17.17 -11.44 13.50
N HIS A 38 -17.16 -11.50 12.16
CA HIS A 38 -18.29 -11.10 11.32
C HIS A 38 -19.48 -12.04 11.45
N PHE A 39 -19.25 -13.36 11.51
CA PHE A 39 -20.31 -14.33 11.78
C PHE A 39 -20.92 -14.08 13.16
N CYS A 40 -20.13 -13.87 14.21
CA CYS A 40 -20.64 -13.51 15.52
C CYS A 40 -21.54 -12.26 15.46
N ALA A 41 -21.15 -11.23 14.72
CA ALA A 41 -21.95 -10.01 14.56
C ALA A 41 -23.33 -10.32 13.92
N THR A 42 -23.36 -11.16 12.91
CA THR A 42 -24.60 -11.57 12.24
C THR A 42 -25.47 -12.44 13.14
N PHE A 43 -24.88 -13.39 13.85
CA PHE A 43 -25.62 -14.26 14.77
C PHE A 43 -26.19 -13.52 15.98
N ILE A 44 -25.57 -12.45 16.48
CA ILE A 44 -26.18 -11.56 17.49
C ILE A 44 -27.56 -11.11 17.01
N THR A 45 -27.67 -10.64 15.79
CA THR A 45 -28.93 -10.14 15.22
C THR A 45 -29.95 -11.27 15.02
N ILE A 46 -29.50 -12.44 14.52
CA ILE A 46 -30.37 -13.62 14.30
C ILE A 46 -30.91 -14.16 15.62
N PHE A 47 -30.07 -14.29 16.66
CA PHE A 47 -30.53 -14.75 17.98
C PHE A 47 -31.45 -13.73 18.66
N GLY A 48 -31.25 -12.41 18.39
CA GLY A 48 -32.22 -11.39 18.78
C GLY A 48 -33.59 -11.63 18.17
N GLY A 49 -33.63 -11.94 16.87
CA GLY A 49 -34.85 -12.34 16.18
C GLY A 49 -35.50 -13.61 16.75
N PHE A 50 -34.72 -14.65 17.02
CA PHE A 50 -35.24 -15.86 17.68
C PHE A 50 -35.81 -15.59 19.06
N GLY A 51 -35.20 -14.69 19.84
CA GLY A 51 -35.75 -14.24 21.14
C GLY A 51 -37.12 -13.58 21.00
N ILE A 52 -37.29 -12.73 19.94
CA ILE A 52 -38.56 -12.06 19.63
C ILE A 52 -39.62 -13.10 19.22
N LEU A 53 -39.33 -14.03 18.33
CA LEU A 53 -40.25 -15.10 17.95
C LEU A 53 -40.72 -15.88 19.18
N ARG A 54 -39.78 -16.23 20.05
CA ARG A 54 -40.10 -16.97 21.28
C ARG A 54 -40.97 -16.17 22.25
N ALA A 55 -40.70 -14.88 22.39
CA ALA A 55 -41.51 -13.99 23.25
C ALA A 55 -42.96 -13.84 22.74
N LEU A 56 -43.14 -13.89 21.40
CA LEU A 56 -44.45 -13.87 20.74
C LEU A 56 -45.16 -15.23 20.76
N GLY A 57 -44.59 -16.27 21.36
CA GLY A 57 -45.17 -17.63 21.37
C GLY A 57 -45.08 -18.37 20.02
N LEU A 58 -44.33 -17.86 19.05
CA LEU A 58 -44.10 -18.47 17.77
C LEU A 58 -43.03 -19.56 17.83
N ALA A 59 -42.98 -20.42 16.80
CA ALA A 59 -41.93 -21.42 16.67
C ALA A 59 -40.58 -20.73 16.59
N SER A 60 -39.62 -21.23 17.37
CA SER A 60 -38.25 -20.67 17.39
C SER A 60 -37.24 -21.78 17.72
N PRO A 61 -36.06 -21.76 17.12
CA PRO A 61 -34.98 -22.71 17.42
C PRO A 61 -34.50 -22.64 18.88
N VAL A 62 -34.67 -21.50 19.52
CA VAL A 62 -34.29 -21.33 20.93
C VAL A 62 -35.43 -21.76 21.91
N ARG A 63 -35.06 -22.45 22.98
CA ARG A 63 -36.02 -22.99 23.93
C ARG A 63 -36.67 -21.91 24.82
N THR A 64 -35.89 -20.89 25.19
CA THR A 64 -36.34 -19.78 26.07
C THR A 64 -35.72 -18.46 25.58
N VAL A 65 -36.36 -17.33 25.95
CA VAL A 65 -35.81 -15.99 25.75
C VAL A 65 -34.45 -15.84 26.43
N GLY A 66 -34.28 -16.44 27.60
CA GLY A 66 -33.02 -16.44 28.35
C GLY A 66 -31.87 -17.13 27.59
N THR A 67 -32.14 -18.24 26.85
CA THR A 67 -31.14 -18.88 26.02
C THR A 67 -30.75 -18.00 24.83
N ALA A 68 -31.70 -17.30 24.21
CA ALA A 68 -31.39 -16.32 23.16
C ALA A 68 -30.45 -15.22 23.68
N PHE A 69 -30.78 -14.67 24.83
CA PHE A 69 -29.98 -13.61 25.46
C PHE A 69 -28.56 -14.08 25.84
N ALA A 70 -28.45 -15.30 26.40
CA ALA A 70 -27.15 -15.90 26.70
C ALA A 70 -26.27 -16.07 25.42
N CYS A 71 -26.87 -16.55 24.35
CA CYS A 71 -26.15 -16.65 23.03
C CYS A 71 -25.72 -15.28 22.53
N ILE A 72 -26.58 -14.26 22.60
CA ILE A 72 -26.22 -12.88 22.21
C ILE A 72 -25.04 -12.39 23.02
N LEU A 73 -25.04 -12.60 24.35
CA LEU A 73 -23.95 -12.17 25.22
C LEU A 73 -22.63 -12.87 24.87
N VAL A 74 -22.66 -14.19 24.64
CA VAL A 74 -21.48 -14.96 24.26
C VAL A 74 -20.94 -14.46 22.92
N PHE A 75 -21.78 -14.32 21.88
CA PHE A 75 -21.35 -13.81 20.58
C PHE A 75 -20.85 -12.35 20.64
N ALA A 76 -21.44 -11.51 21.48
CA ALA A 76 -21.00 -10.13 21.64
C ALA A 76 -19.60 -10.05 22.27
N LEU A 77 -19.34 -10.81 23.33
CA LEU A 77 -18.04 -10.89 23.97
C LEU A 77 -16.99 -11.49 23.01
N LEU A 78 -17.33 -12.59 22.36
CA LEU A 78 -16.44 -13.26 21.40
C LEU A 78 -16.11 -12.35 20.23
N ARG A 79 -17.10 -11.62 19.67
CA ARG A 79 -16.90 -10.63 18.62
C ARG A 79 -15.89 -9.54 19.02
N GLY A 80 -16.01 -9.03 20.26
CA GLY A 80 -15.07 -8.01 20.76
C GLY A 80 -13.63 -8.51 20.79
N VAL A 81 -13.41 -9.70 21.36
CA VAL A 81 -12.08 -10.33 21.43
C VAL A 81 -11.53 -10.65 20.04
N LEU A 82 -12.35 -11.26 19.18
CA LEU A 82 -11.93 -11.63 17.81
C LEU A 82 -11.59 -10.39 16.98
N ARG A 83 -12.38 -9.31 17.11
CA ARG A 83 -12.12 -8.07 16.37
C ARG A 83 -10.84 -7.40 16.84
N TYR A 84 -10.58 -7.38 18.14
CA TYR A 84 -9.32 -6.87 18.68
C TYR A 84 -8.13 -7.70 18.19
N ALA A 85 -8.23 -9.03 18.29
CA ALA A 85 -7.15 -9.93 17.88
C ALA A 85 -6.87 -9.85 16.37
N GLU A 86 -7.91 -9.75 15.52
CA GLU A 86 -7.78 -9.51 14.09
C GLU A 86 -7.02 -8.22 13.80
N GLN A 87 -7.44 -7.10 14.39
CA GLN A 87 -6.80 -5.79 14.17
C GLN A 87 -5.36 -5.78 14.69
N ALA A 88 -5.11 -6.30 15.88
CA ALA A 88 -3.77 -6.41 16.44
C ALA A 88 -2.85 -7.24 15.52
N SER A 89 -3.36 -8.35 14.96
CA SER A 89 -2.61 -9.19 14.02
C SER A 89 -2.33 -8.46 12.71
N ASN A 90 -3.29 -7.73 12.14
CA ASN A 90 -3.12 -6.97 10.91
C ASN A 90 -2.06 -5.85 11.08
N HIS A 91 -2.10 -5.10 12.18
CA HIS A 91 -1.08 -4.08 12.47
C HIS A 91 0.29 -4.70 12.78
N TYR A 92 0.35 -5.82 13.50
CA TYR A 92 1.60 -6.55 13.71
C TYR A 92 2.25 -6.95 12.38
N ILE A 93 1.47 -7.52 11.44
CA ILE A 93 1.94 -7.88 10.10
C ILE A 93 2.47 -6.64 9.38
N ALA A 94 1.69 -5.55 9.36
CA ALA A 94 2.06 -4.33 8.67
C ALA A 94 3.38 -3.76 9.20
N PHE A 95 3.52 -3.53 10.50
CA PHE A 95 4.74 -2.97 11.09
C PHE A 95 5.95 -3.89 10.91
N LYS A 96 5.77 -5.21 11.02
CA LYS A 96 6.86 -6.15 10.78
C LYS A 96 7.33 -6.14 9.34
N LEU A 97 6.40 -6.04 8.38
CA LEU A 97 6.72 -5.94 6.95
C LEU A 97 7.35 -4.59 6.59
N LEU A 98 6.87 -3.48 7.17
CA LEU A 98 7.51 -2.18 7.00
C LEU A 98 8.96 -2.19 7.46
N ALA A 99 9.25 -2.80 8.63
CA ALA A 99 10.61 -2.95 9.12
C ALA A 99 11.47 -3.79 8.16
N LEU A 100 10.93 -4.91 7.65
CA LEU A 100 11.60 -5.75 6.66
C LEU A 100 11.88 -5.01 5.35
N ILE A 101 10.91 -4.22 4.86
CA ILE A 101 11.07 -3.45 3.63
C ILE A 101 12.10 -2.35 3.82
N ARG A 102 12.09 -1.63 4.96
CA ARG A 102 13.10 -0.62 5.28
C ARG A 102 14.51 -1.21 5.32
N ASP A 103 14.69 -2.38 5.92
CA ASP A 103 15.97 -3.08 5.95
C ASP A 103 16.45 -3.44 4.53
N LYS A 104 15.56 -4.00 3.70
CA LYS A 104 15.89 -4.31 2.30
C LYS A 104 16.21 -3.05 1.47
N VAL A 105 15.44 -1.98 1.65
CA VAL A 105 15.68 -0.70 0.96
C VAL A 105 17.02 -0.11 1.41
N PHE A 106 17.34 -0.15 2.70
CA PHE A 106 18.64 0.30 3.19
C PHE A 106 19.79 -0.54 2.63
N GLY A 107 19.62 -1.87 2.57
CA GLY A 107 20.57 -2.77 1.91
C GLY A 107 20.78 -2.45 0.43
N ALA A 108 19.69 -2.16 -0.30
CA ALA A 108 19.75 -1.73 -1.70
C ALA A 108 20.47 -0.39 -1.86
N LEU A 109 20.13 0.61 -1.06
CA LEU A 109 20.79 1.93 -1.08
C LEU A 109 22.29 1.81 -0.81
N ARG A 110 22.69 1.00 0.17
CA ARG A 110 24.11 0.75 0.48
C ARG A 110 24.84 0.12 -0.70
N ARG A 111 24.21 -0.81 -1.39
CA ARG A 111 24.76 -1.46 -2.59
C ARG A 111 24.86 -0.53 -3.80
N LEU A 112 23.90 0.40 -3.93
CA LEU A 112 23.85 1.37 -5.04
C LEU A 112 24.74 2.60 -4.82
N THR A 113 25.18 2.85 -3.59
CA THR A 113 26.03 3.98 -3.22
C THR A 113 27.48 3.74 -3.64
N PRO A 114 28.22 4.81 -4.11
CA PRO A 114 27.70 6.14 -4.40
C PRO A 114 27.18 6.28 -5.84
N ALA A 115 27.55 5.36 -6.73
CA ALA A 115 27.48 5.53 -8.18
C ALA A 115 26.06 5.83 -8.70
N LYS A 116 25.06 5.09 -8.22
CA LYS A 116 23.66 5.28 -8.64
C LYS A 116 22.92 6.37 -7.90
N LEU A 117 23.40 6.75 -6.71
CA LEU A 117 22.74 7.75 -5.87
C LEU A 117 23.30 9.15 -6.09
N GLU A 118 24.49 9.29 -6.69
CA GLU A 118 25.04 10.57 -7.03
C GLU A 118 24.19 11.25 -8.12
N GLY A 119 23.75 12.47 -7.84
CA GLY A 119 22.82 13.21 -8.71
C GLY A 119 21.34 12.96 -8.49
N ARG A 120 20.93 11.99 -7.65
CA ARG A 120 19.52 11.86 -7.23
C ARG A 120 19.14 12.92 -6.20
N ASP A 121 17.90 13.38 -6.28
CA ASP A 121 17.36 14.29 -5.28
C ASP A 121 17.27 13.58 -3.93
N ARG A 122 17.90 14.19 -2.91
CA ARG A 122 17.87 13.67 -1.53
C ARG A 122 16.46 13.66 -0.95
N GLY A 123 15.63 14.65 -1.33
CA GLY A 123 14.23 14.74 -0.91
C GLY A 123 13.40 13.56 -1.45
N ASP A 124 13.65 13.16 -2.71
CA ASP A 124 12.99 12.01 -3.32
C ASP A 124 13.36 10.69 -2.61
N LEU A 125 14.64 10.50 -2.27
CA LEU A 125 15.09 9.32 -1.51
C LEU A 125 14.48 9.29 -0.10
N ILE A 126 14.41 10.43 0.58
CA ILE A 126 13.77 10.52 1.90
C ILE A 126 12.28 10.20 1.78
N SER A 127 11.57 10.76 0.78
CA SER A 127 10.17 10.46 0.53
C SER A 127 9.93 8.98 0.26
N LEU A 128 10.81 8.31 -0.49
CA LEU A 128 10.73 6.88 -0.76
C LEU A 128 10.88 6.04 0.53
N ILE A 129 11.86 6.38 1.39
CA ILE A 129 12.11 5.63 2.64
C ILE A 129 11.00 5.86 3.68
N THR A 130 10.33 7.02 3.64
CA THR A 130 9.27 7.38 4.59
C THR A 130 7.90 7.14 3.97
N ALA A 131 7.41 8.09 3.18
CA ALA A 131 6.03 8.13 2.69
C ALA A 131 5.66 6.94 1.79
N ASP A 132 6.56 6.51 0.87
CA ASP A 132 6.24 5.41 -0.02
C ASP A 132 6.20 4.07 0.72
N ILE A 133 7.14 3.83 1.64
CA ILE A 133 7.09 2.60 2.45
C ILE A 133 5.88 2.62 3.37
N GLU A 134 5.54 3.75 4.01
CA GLU A 134 4.33 3.87 4.83
C GLU A 134 3.05 3.64 4.05
N ALA A 135 2.97 4.07 2.78
CA ALA A 135 1.82 3.77 1.93
C ALA A 135 1.59 2.26 1.75
N LEU A 136 2.64 1.43 1.84
CA LEU A 136 2.51 -0.03 1.76
C LEU A 136 1.81 -0.64 2.98
N GLU A 137 1.77 0.06 4.12
CA GLU A 137 0.99 -0.37 5.29
C GLU A 137 -0.47 -0.60 4.92
N VAL A 138 -1.05 0.34 4.16
CA VAL A 138 -2.44 0.26 3.70
C VAL A 138 -2.69 -1.02 2.89
N PHE A 139 -1.73 -1.44 2.08
CA PHE A 139 -1.85 -2.69 1.33
C PHE A 139 -1.87 -3.92 2.25
N TYR A 140 -0.97 -3.99 3.18
CA TYR A 140 -0.81 -5.18 4.03
C TYR A 140 -1.87 -5.27 5.13
N ALA A 141 -2.16 -4.17 5.84
CA ALA A 141 -3.13 -4.16 6.93
C ALA A 141 -4.59 -4.07 6.47
N HIS A 142 -4.84 -3.33 5.38
CA HIS A 142 -6.19 -2.94 5.01
C HIS A 142 -6.67 -3.46 3.63
N THR A 143 -5.85 -4.25 2.92
CA THR A 143 -6.25 -4.77 1.59
C THR A 143 -6.35 -6.28 1.57
N ILE A 144 -5.29 -7.02 1.89
CA ILE A 144 -5.26 -8.48 1.70
C ILE A 144 -6.26 -9.18 2.62
N SER A 145 -6.14 -8.96 3.95
CA SER A 145 -7.03 -9.62 4.93
C SER A 145 -8.49 -9.25 4.73
N PRO A 146 -8.90 -7.96 4.57
CA PRO A 146 -10.29 -7.60 4.32
C PRO A 146 -10.89 -8.20 3.04
N ILE A 147 -10.10 -8.32 1.94
CA ILE A 147 -10.57 -8.97 0.72
C ILE A 147 -10.87 -10.45 0.98
N CYS A 148 -9.95 -11.17 1.62
CA CYS A 148 -10.16 -12.58 1.95
C CYS A 148 -11.35 -12.79 2.89
N ILE A 149 -11.46 -11.94 3.94
CA ILE A 149 -12.58 -11.97 4.89
C ILE A 149 -13.90 -11.73 4.15
N ALA A 150 -13.98 -10.71 3.28
CA ALA A 150 -15.20 -10.40 2.53
C ALA A 150 -15.60 -11.55 1.62
N CYS A 151 -14.67 -12.14 0.86
CA CYS A 151 -14.95 -13.28 -0.01
C CYS A 151 -15.49 -14.49 0.77
N ILE A 152 -14.84 -14.84 1.89
CA ILE A 152 -15.26 -15.98 2.72
C ILE A 152 -16.62 -15.69 3.38
N CYS A 153 -16.85 -14.47 3.88
CA CYS A 153 -18.12 -14.08 4.48
C CYS A 153 -19.26 -14.08 3.43
N VAL A 154 -19.03 -13.59 2.22
CA VAL A 154 -20.03 -13.63 1.12
C VAL A 154 -20.41 -15.06 0.79
N VAL A 155 -19.44 -15.94 0.59
CA VAL A 155 -19.71 -17.36 0.29
C VAL A 155 -20.41 -18.03 1.47
N GLY A 156 -19.92 -17.85 2.69
CA GLY A 156 -20.48 -18.46 3.89
C GLY A 156 -21.90 -17.99 4.19
N MET A 157 -22.17 -16.68 4.09
CA MET A 157 -23.50 -16.12 4.34
C MET A 157 -24.49 -16.48 3.22
N THR A 158 -24.06 -16.49 1.97
CA THR A 158 -24.90 -16.97 0.86
C THR A 158 -25.25 -18.46 1.03
N GLY A 159 -24.27 -19.29 1.42
CA GLY A 159 -24.50 -20.69 1.75
C GLY A 159 -25.45 -20.89 2.94
N PHE A 160 -25.25 -20.09 4.01
CA PHE A 160 -26.11 -20.14 5.19
C PHE A 160 -27.56 -19.76 4.87
N VAL A 161 -27.81 -18.66 4.14
CA VAL A 161 -29.17 -18.30 3.70
C VAL A 161 -29.71 -19.33 2.70
N GLY A 162 -28.84 -19.88 1.84
CA GLY A 162 -29.17 -20.93 0.88
C GLY A 162 -29.63 -22.23 1.54
N SER A 163 -29.19 -22.56 2.74
CA SER A 163 -29.68 -23.73 3.50
C SER A 163 -31.13 -23.59 3.92
N TRP A 164 -31.69 -22.37 4.00
CA TRP A 164 -33.10 -22.11 4.21
C TRP A 164 -33.88 -22.13 2.89
N HIS A 165 -33.43 -21.37 1.89
CA HIS A 165 -33.98 -21.42 0.54
C HIS A 165 -33.05 -20.71 -0.46
N ILE A 166 -32.92 -21.28 -1.68
CA ILE A 166 -31.99 -20.80 -2.71
C ILE A 166 -32.35 -19.39 -3.23
N LEU A 167 -33.61 -19.03 -3.33
CA LEU A 167 -34.04 -17.77 -3.96
C LEU A 167 -33.59 -16.52 -3.13
N PRO A 168 -33.84 -16.43 -1.82
CA PRO A 168 -33.29 -15.34 -0.99
C PRO A 168 -31.76 -15.29 -1.00
N ALA A 169 -31.08 -16.46 -1.09
CA ALA A 169 -29.62 -16.52 -1.16
C ALA A 169 -29.09 -15.92 -2.47
N LEU A 170 -29.73 -16.17 -3.61
CA LEU A 170 -29.36 -15.57 -4.90
C LEU A 170 -29.60 -14.07 -4.92
N VAL A 171 -30.69 -13.58 -4.32
CA VAL A 171 -30.97 -12.14 -4.17
C VAL A 171 -29.90 -11.48 -3.30
N LEU A 172 -29.52 -12.12 -2.18
CA LEU A 172 -28.47 -11.63 -1.30
C LEU A 172 -27.10 -11.58 -2.01
N LEU A 173 -26.76 -12.64 -2.75
CA LEU A 173 -25.52 -12.69 -3.55
C LEU A 173 -25.48 -11.58 -4.61
N ALA A 174 -26.59 -11.33 -5.31
CA ALA A 174 -26.71 -10.24 -6.26
C ALA A 174 -26.47 -8.88 -5.57
N GLY A 175 -27.04 -8.68 -4.37
CA GLY A 175 -26.79 -7.50 -3.55
C GLY A 175 -25.31 -7.33 -3.17
N TYR A 176 -24.64 -8.39 -2.76
CA TYR A 176 -23.20 -8.36 -2.46
C TYR A 176 -22.37 -7.99 -3.69
N LEU A 177 -22.68 -8.53 -4.86
CA LEU A 177 -21.97 -8.20 -6.11
C LEU A 177 -22.23 -6.76 -6.55
N LEU A 178 -23.46 -6.28 -6.39
CA LEU A 178 -23.79 -4.87 -6.70
C LEU A 178 -23.03 -3.90 -5.80
N VAL A 179 -23.03 -4.14 -4.49
CA VAL A 179 -22.39 -3.26 -3.50
C VAL A 179 -20.88 -3.42 -3.48
N GLY A 180 -20.35 -4.65 -3.55
CA GLY A 180 -18.94 -4.95 -3.40
C GLY A 180 -18.11 -4.81 -4.68
N VAL A 181 -18.75 -4.92 -5.86
CA VAL A 181 -18.04 -4.90 -7.16
C VAL A 181 -18.58 -3.84 -8.10
N ALA A 182 -19.87 -3.89 -8.45
CA ALA A 182 -20.42 -3.04 -9.51
C ALA A 182 -20.36 -1.55 -9.14
N LEU A 183 -20.79 -1.20 -7.94
CA LEU A 183 -20.82 0.19 -7.47
C LEU A 183 -19.40 0.77 -7.28
N PRO A 184 -18.41 0.10 -6.65
CA PRO A 184 -17.05 0.61 -6.57
C PRO A 184 -16.39 0.82 -7.93
N VAL A 185 -16.54 -0.14 -8.86
CA VAL A 185 -15.98 -0.01 -10.22
C VAL A 185 -16.63 1.18 -10.97
N TRP A 186 -17.94 1.35 -10.85
CA TRP A 186 -18.65 2.48 -11.45
C TRP A 186 -18.21 3.82 -10.82
N SER A 187 -18.10 3.87 -9.49
CA SER A 187 -17.69 5.08 -8.76
C SER A 187 -16.25 5.46 -9.07
N ALA A 188 -15.32 4.49 -9.12
CA ALA A 188 -13.92 4.72 -9.44
C ALA A 188 -13.74 5.36 -10.81
N LYS A 189 -14.37 4.80 -11.86
CA LYS A 189 -14.30 5.36 -13.23
C LYS A 189 -14.78 6.82 -13.32
N ARG A 190 -15.72 7.23 -12.48
CA ARG A 190 -16.27 8.59 -12.47
C ARG A 190 -15.60 9.52 -11.46
N GLY A 191 -15.00 8.98 -10.41
CA GLY A 191 -14.35 9.75 -9.32
C GLY A 191 -12.94 10.23 -9.65
N ASP A 192 -12.21 9.51 -10.50
CA ASP A 192 -10.80 9.76 -10.81
C ASP A 192 -10.50 11.19 -11.27
N ARG A 193 -11.39 11.79 -12.09
CA ARG A 193 -11.21 13.16 -12.56
C ARG A 193 -11.30 14.17 -11.42
N ALA A 194 -12.33 14.07 -10.59
CA ALA A 194 -12.53 14.97 -9.45
C ALA A 194 -11.37 14.88 -8.45
N ALA A 195 -10.89 13.66 -8.18
CA ALA A 195 -9.75 13.43 -7.30
C ALA A 195 -8.44 14.02 -7.88
N ARG A 196 -8.22 13.92 -9.20
CA ARG A 196 -7.08 14.56 -9.86
C ARG A 196 -7.15 16.08 -9.80
N GLU A 197 -8.31 16.65 -10.12
CA GLU A 197 -8.52 18.12 -10.08
C GLU A 197 -8.30 18.68 -8.66
N TYR A 198 -8.79 17.98 -7.63
CA TYR A 198 -8.54 18.36 -6.23
C TYR A 198 -7.04 18.29 -5.87
N ARG A 199 -6.34 17.19 -6.23
CA ARG A 199 -4.89 17.05 -5.95
C ARG A 199 -4.07 18.13 -6.66
N GLN A 200 -4.43 18.47 -7.89
CA GLN A 200 -3.77 19.55 -8.62
C GLN A 200 -3.98 20.91 -7.93
N ALA A 201 -5.22 21.25 -7.60
CA ALA A 201 -5.52 22.49 -6.89
C ALA A 201 -4.82 22.58 -5.52
N LEU A 202 -4.70 21.44 -4.80
CA LEU A 202 -3.95 21.36 -3.54
C LEU A 202 -2.45 21.61 -3.76
N ALA A 203 -1.86 21.00 -4.80
CA ALA A 203 -0.45 21.21 -5.15
C ALA A 203 -0.18 22.67 -5.53
N ASP A 204 -1.04 23.27 -6.35
CA ASP A 204 -0.92 24.66 -6.78
C ASP A 204 -1.03 25.62 -5.59
N THR A 205 -2.00 25.38 -4.69
CA THR A 205 -2.17 26.16 -3.46
C THR A 205 -0.94 26.05 -2.55
N ASN A 206 -0.44 24.84 -2.31
CA ASN A 206 0.74 24.59 -1.50
C ASN A 206 1.99 25.28 -2.10
N SER A 207 2.16 25.19 -3.41
CA SER A 207 3.27 25.85 -4.12
C SER A 207 3.20 27.35 -3.98
N TYR A 208 2.03 27.95 -4.15
CA TYR A 208 1.81 29.39 -4.01
C TYR A 208 2.09 29.90 -2.57
N VAL A 209 1.59 29.15 -1.56
CA VAL A 209 1.85 29.46 -0.14
C VAL A 209 3.35 29.35 0.17
N LEU A 210 4.01 28.28 -0.29
CA LEU A 210 5.43 28.08 -0.03
C LEU A 210 6.29 29.15 -0.72
N GLU A 211 5.96 29.53 -1.95
CA GLU A 211 6.61 30.63 -2.67
C GLU A 211 6.40 31.96 -1.92
N SER A 212 5.19 32.24 -1.44
CA SER A 212 4.88 33.44 -0.67
C SER A 212 5.68 33.51 0.64
N LEU A 213 5.87 32.37 1.32
CA LEU A 213 6.69 32.31 2.54
C LEU A 213 8.19 32.48 2.24
N ARG A 214 8.69 31.88 1.15
CA ARG A 214 10.10 32.04 0.74
C ARG A 214 10.40 33.46 0.29
N GLY A 215 9.47 34.11 -0.42
CA GLY A 215 9.57 35.50 -0.88
C GLY A 215 9.05 36.53 0.12
N LEU A 216 8.82 36.18 1.41
CA LEU A 216 8.20 37.07 2.40
C LEU A 216 8.98 38.38 2.57
N LYS A 217 10.33 38.33 2.56
CA LYS A 217 11.16 39.50 2.67
C LYS A 217 10.92 40.48 1.51
N ASP A 218 10.84 39.98 0.29
CA ASP A 218 10.64 40.79 -0.89
C ASP A 218 9.20 41.34 -0.91
N THR A 219 8.21 40.53 -0.54
CA THR A 219 6.80 40.95 -0.40
C THR A 219 6.64 42.10 0.58
N LEU A 220 7.36 42.07 1.73
CA LEU A 220 7.37 43.16 2.73
C LEU A 220 8.09 44.37 2.21
N GLN A 221 9.22 44.21 1.53
CA GLN A 221 10.02 45.31 0.98
C GLN A 221 9.28 46.09 -0.10
N TYR A 222 8.53 45.39 -0.97
CA TYR A 222 7.73 45.97 -2.04
C TYR A 222 6.29 46.33 -1.63
N GLN A 223 5.92 46.10 -0.37
CA GLN A 223 4.55 46.34 0.18
C GLN A 223 3.44 45.62 -0.56
N ASP A 224 3.73 44.43 -1.11
CA ASP A 224 2.77 43.61 -1.92
C ASP A 224 2.01 42.56 -1.06
N THR A 225 1.88 42.83 0.24
CA THR A 225 1.25 41.89 1.18
C THR A 225 -0.22 41.66 0.91
N ALA A 226 -0.94 42.72 0.48
CA ALA A 226 -2.37 42.64 0.20
C ALA A 226 -2.66 41.73 -1.03
N ALA A 227 -1.92 41.93 -2.13
CA ALA A 227 -2.07 41.12 -3.33
C ALA A 227 -1.69 39.63 -3.09
N ARG A 228 -0.65 39.37 -2.28
CA ARG A 228 -0.28 38.00 -1.88
C ARG A 228 -1.36 37.35 -1.02
N ALA A 229 -1.94 38.07 -0.05
CA ALA A 229 -3.04 37.57 0.78
C ALA A 229 -4.30 37.26 -0.05
N GLU A 230 -4.65 38.15 -0.99
CA GLU A 230 -5.75 37.93 -1.91
C GLU A 230 -5.50 36.69 -2.81
N GLY A 231 -4.28 36.53 -3.32
CA GLY A 231 -3.88 35.35 -4.08
C GLY A 231 -4.04 34.05 -3.29
N ILE A 232 -3.59 34.02 -2.02
CA ILE A 232 -3.78 32.85 -1.14
C ILE A 232 -5.27 32.54 -0.95
N THR A 233 -6.09 33.59 -0.77
CA THR A 233 -7.55 33.44 -0.61
C THR A 233 -8.18 32.85 -1.88
N ALA A 234 -7.84 33.36 -3.07
CA ALA A 234 -8.34 32.87 -4.34
C ALA A 234 -7.97 31.40 -4.61
N HIS A 235 -6.72 31.01 -4.32
CA HIS A 235 -6.29 29.61 -4.41
C HIS A 235 -7.04 28.72 -3.40
N SER A 236 -7.27 29.21 -2.17
CA SER A 236 -8.02 28.50 -1.14
C SER A 236 -9.49 28.31 -1.51
N GLU A 237 -10.13 29.32 -2.11
CA GLU A 237 -11.51 29.22 -2.60
C GLU A 237 -11.61 28.18 -3.72
N THR A 238 -10.71 28.23 -4.71
CA THR A 238 -10.65 27.24 -5.79
C THR A 238 -10.46 25.82 -5.25
N LEU A 239 -9.56 25.64 -4.30
CA LEU A 239 -9.34 24.37 -3.62
C LEU A 239 -10.60 23.90 -2.88
N GLY A 240 -11.28 24.83 -2.18
CA GLY A 240 -12.54 24.58 -1.47
C GLY A 240 -13.66 24.08 -2.39
N GLU A 241 -13.81 24.69 -3.58
CA GLU A 241 -14.79 24.23 -4.58
C GLU A 241 -14.48 22.80 -5.08
N LYS A 242 -13.21 22.50 -5.39
CA LYS A 242 -12.80 21.16 -5.81
C LYS A 242 -13.00 20.14 -4.70
N GLN A 243 -12.68 20.49 -3.46
CA GLN A 243 -12.92 19.65 -2.28
C GLN A 243 -14.42 19.38 -2.06
N LYS A 244 -15.25 20.42 -2.15
CA LYS A 244 -16.72 20.31 -2.04
C LYS A 244 -17.27 19.32 -3.08
N PHE A 245 -16.83 19.45 -4.34
CA PHE A 245 -17.27 18.54 -5.39
C PHE A 245 -16.82 17.09 -5.13
N LEU A 246 -15.57 16.87 -4.70
CA LEU A 246 -15.06 15.55 -4.34
C LEU A 246 -15.88 14.94 -3.19
N LYS A 247 -16.12 15.71 -2.12
CA LYS A 247 -16.90 15.28 -0.96
C LYS A 247 -18.37 14.99 -1.30
N TYR A 248 -18.96 15.77 -2.18
CA TYR A 248 -20.31 15.48 -2.69
C TYR A 248 -20.35 14.12 -3.41
N ARG A 249 -19.36 13.82 -4.24
CA ARG A 249 -19.24 12.53 -4.94
C ARG A 249 -19.06 11.36 -3.98
N GLU A 250 -18.20 11.52 -2.97
CA GLU A 250 -18.02 10.51 -1.91
C GLU A 250 -19.35 10.28 -1.17
N GLY A 251 -20.02 11.34 -0.75
CA GLY A 251 -21.33 11.27 -0.09
C GLY A 251 -22.40 10.58 -0.94
N LEU A 252 -22.45 10.87 -2.25
CA LEU A 252 -23.35 10.19 -3.17
C LEU A 252 -23.06 8.68 -3.26
N THR A 253 -21.78 8.28 -3.28
CA THR A 253 -21.41 6.87 -3.30
C THR A 253 -21.86 6.15 -2.01
N VAL A 254 -21.68 6.80 -0.85
CA VAL A 254 -22.17 6.26 0.44
C VAL A 254 -23.69 6.14 0.45
N ALA A 255 -24.39 7.17 -0.03
CA ALA A 255 -25.85 7.14 -0.11
C ALA A 255 -26.37 6.02 -1.03
N LEU A 256 -25.76 5.86 -2.21
CA LEU A 256 -26.09 4.76 -3.14
C LEU A 256 -25.79 3.39 -2.51
N THR A 257 -24.66 3.23 -1.80
CA THR A 257 -24.31 2.00 -1.08
C THR A 257 -25.41 1.62 -0.10
N ASN A 258 -25.79 2.55 0.78
CA ASN A 258 -26.82 2.32 1.80
C ASN A 258 -28.20 2.04 1.18
N THR A 259 -28.55 2.75 0.08
CA THR A 259 -29.78 2.51 -0.66
C THR A 259 -29.82 1.11 -1.28
N LEU A 260 -28.73 0.69 -1.92
CA LEU A 260 -28.63 -0.67 -2.51
C LEU A 260 -28.71 -1.77 -1.45
N ILE A 261 -28.08 -1.56 -0.29
CA ILE A 261 -28.19 -2.50 0.85
C ILE A 261 -29.65 -2.59 1.31
N LEU A 262 -30.32 -1.44 1.52
CA LEU A 262 -31.73 -1.43 1.93
C LEU A 262 -32.64 -2.10 0.91
N LEU A 263 -32.46 -1.80 -0.37
CA LEU A 263 -33.23 -2.45 -1.45
C LEU A 263 -32.99 -3.96 -1.50
N THR A 264 -31.75 -4.41 -1.28
CA THR A 264 -31.42 -5.85 -1.18
C THR A 264 -32.14 -6.49 -0.01
N VAL A 265 -32.11 -5.87 1.17
CA VAL A 265 -32.82 -6.38 2.37
C VAL A 265 -34.32 -6.46 2.11
N LEU A 266 -34.93 -5.44 1.52
CA LEU A 266 -36.35 -5.44 1.15
C LEU A 266 -36.68 -6.52 0.10
N ALA A 267 -35.81 -6.73 -0.88
CA ALA A 267 -35.97 -7.79 -1.88
C ALA A 267 -35.85 -9.20 -1.25
N VAL A 268 -34.90 -9.40 -0.31
CA VAL A 268 -34.80 -10.66 0.45
C VAL A 268 -36.04 -10.85 1.32
N LEU A 269 -36.54 -9.83 1.98
CA LEU A 269 -37.78 -9.90 2.77
C LEU A 269 -38.97 -10.24 1.87
N GLY A 270 -39.15 -9.54 0.75
CA GLY A 270 -40.26 -9.78 -0.18
C GLY A 270 -40.26 -11.18 -0.77
N THR A 271 -39.09 -11.67 -1.20
CA THR A 271 -38.94 -13.05 -1.70
C THR A 271 -39.18 -14.08 -0.62
N SER A 272 -38.71 -13.84 0.61
CA SER A 272 -38.93 -14.74 1.77
C SER A 272 -40.40 -14.77 2.18
N LEU A 273 -41.11 -13.63 2.17
CA LEU A 273 -42.56 -13.57 2.45
C LEU A 273 -43.39 -14.30 1.39
N SER A 274 -43.04 -14.15 0.10
CA SER A 274 -43.72 -14.90 -1.00
C SER A 274 -43.55 -16.40 -0.82
N LEU A 275 -42.37 -16.86 -0.40
CA LEU A 275 -42.09 -18.24 -0.10
C LEU A 275 -42.85 -18.74 1.15
N TYR A 276 -43.00 -17.90 2.14
CA TYR A 276 -43.81 -18.17 3.33
C TYR A 276 -45.29 -18.35 2.96
N GLN A 277 -45.86 -17.45 2.18
CA GLN A 277 -47.24 -17.54 1.71
C GLN A 277 -47.47 -18.82 0.87
N SER A 278 -46.47 -19.25 0.11
CA SER A 278 -46.54 -20.50 -0.66
C SER A 278 -46.25 -21.78 0.16
N GLY A 279 -46.05 -21.67 1.46
CA GLY A 279 -45.75 -22.78 2.35
C GLY A 279 -44.35 -23.42 2.19
N LYS A 280 -43.46 -22.81 1.39
CA LYS A 280 -42.11 -23.31 1.11
C LYS A 280 -41.06 -22.86 2.16
N LEU A 281 -41.37 -21.87 2.96
CA LEU A 281 -40.48 -21.34 4.01
C LEU A 281 -41.30 -21.07 5.28
N GLY A 282 -40.76 -21.38 6.45
CA GLY A 282 -41.36 -21.03 7.74
C GLY A 282 -41.11 -19.56 8.13
N ALA A 283 -41.88 -19.06 9.12
CA ALA A 283 -41.70 -17.72 9.68
C ALA A 283 -40.25 -17.48 10.18
N GLU A 284 -39.64 -18.51 10.76
CA GLU A 284 -38.24 -18.52 11.19
C GLU A 284 -37.28 -18.24 10.03
N GLY A 285 -37.53 -18.90 8.88
CA GLY A 285 -36.74 -18.74 7.67
C GLY A 285 -36.84 -17.32 7.09
N VAL A 286 -38.03 -16.70 7.10
CA VAL A 286 -38.22 -15.29 6.71
C VAL A 286 -37.37 -14.39 7.57
N LEU A 287 -37.42 -14.59 8.89
CA LEU A 287 -36.67 -13.79 9.85
C LEU A 287 -35.18 -13.98 9.67
N VAL A 288 -34.69 -15.23 9.57
CA VAL A 288 -33.27 -15.53 9.43
C VAL A 288 -32.72 -14.95 8.12
N CYS A 289 -33.39 -15.16 6.98
CA CYS A 289 -32.94 -14.63 5.69
C CYS A 289 -32.86 -13.08 5.74
N THR A 290 -33.87 -12.42 6.29
CA THR A 290 -33.94 -10.95 6.36
C THR A 290 -32.88 -10.37 7.29
N LEU A 291 -32.75 -10.94 8.52
CA LEU A 291 -31.75 -10.45 9.48
C LEU A 291 -30.31 -10.75 9.04
N SER A 292 -30.11 -11.89 8.36
CA SER A 292 -28.81 -12.18 7.70
C SER A 292 -28.48 -11.15 6.66
N ALA A 293 -29.43 -10.79 5.79
CA ALA A 293 -29.22 -9.72 4.79
C ALA A 293 -28.92 -8.37 5.44
N LEU A 294 -29.65 -8.02 6.52
CA LEU A 294 -29.48 -6.74 7.21
C LEU A 294 -28.10 -6.59 7.87
N SER A 295 -27.54 -7.67 8.42
CA SER A 295 -26.34 -7.61 9.31
C SER A 295 -25.04 -8.06 8.64
N SER A 296 -25.07 -8.63 7.43
CA SER A 296 -23.88 -9.27 6.83
C SER A 296 -23.12 -8.42 5.81
N PHE A 297 -23.58 -7.21 5.47
CA PHE A 297 -22.91 -6.35 4.49
C PHE A 297 -21.59 -5.73 4.97
N GLY A 298 -21.25 -5.77 6.27
CA GLY A 298 -20.07 -5.11 6.83
C GLY A 298 -18.77 -5.39 6.07
N PRO A 299 -18.37 -6.65 5.81
CA PRO A 299 -17.18 -6.99 5.04
C PRO A 299 -17.21 -6.47 3.60
N VAL A 300 -18.39 -6.48 2.96
CA VAL A 300 -18.57 -6.03 1.58
C VAL A 300 -18.42 -4.51 1.48
N VAL A 301 -18.96 -3.75 2.45
CA VAL A 301 -18.79 -2.29 2.53
C VAL A 301 -17.31 -1.94 2.80
N ALA A 302 -16.63 -2.69 3.67
CA ALA A 302 -15.20 -2.49 3.91
C ALA A 302 -14.40 -2.68 2.61
N LEU A 303 -14.72 -3.73 1.82
CA LEU A 303 -14.11 -3.97 0.51
C LEU A 303 -14.38 -2.83 -0.48
N ALA A 304 -15.62 -2.31 -0.54
CA ALA A 304 -16.00 -1.22 -1.43
C ALA A 304 -15.21 0.07 -1.18
N ASN A 305 -14.81 0.32 0.06
CA ASN A 305 -14.04 1.50 0.46
C ASN A 305 -12.53 1.41 0.16
N LEU A 306 -11.99 0.23 -0.17
CA LEU A 306 -10.55 0.04 -0.44
C LEU A 306 -10.09 0.72 -1.74
N GLY A 307 -10.96 0.89 -2.73
CA GLY A 307 -10.58 1.33 -4.08
C GLY A 307 -9.91 2.72 -4.16
N VAL A 308 -10.20 3.61 -3.21
CA VAL A 308 -9.78 5.02 -3.26
C VAL A 308 -8.26 5.19 -2.99
N GLY A 309 -7.64 4.32 -2.17
CA GLY A 309 -6.22 4.43 -1.79
C GLY A 309 -5.26 3.59 -2.64
N LEU A 310 -5.75 2.54 -3.31
CA LEU A 310 -4.89 1.53 -3.95
C LEU A 310 -4.04 2.08 -5.10
N THR A 311 -4.51 3.06 -5.86
CA THR A 311 -3.73 3.66 -6.96
C THR A 311 -2.44 4.30 -6.45
N GLN A 312 -2.49 5.01 -5.33
CA GLN A 312 -1.30 5.60 -4.70
C GLN A 312 -0.39 4.53 -4.13
N VAL A 313 -0.96 3.52 -3.48
CA VAL A 313 -0.21 2.37 -2.93
C VAL A 313 0.56 1.66 -4.04
N PHE A 314 -0.05 1.42 -5.20
CA PHE A 314 0.64 0.80 -6.33
C PHE A 314 1.75 1.68 -6.91
N ALA A 315 1.56 2.99 -6.99
CA ALA A 315 2.60 3.91 -7.43
C ALA A 315 3.80 3.92 -6.46
N SER A 316 3.54 3.97 -5.15
CA SER A 316 4.57 3.89 -4.11
C SER A 316 5.28 2.53 -4.12
N ALA A 317 4.51 1.43 -4.29
CA ALA A 317 5.06 0.08 -4.40
C ALA A 317 5.99 -0.06 -5.61
N ASP A 318 5.60 0.47 -6.77
CA ASP A 318 6.41 0.41 -7.99
C ASP A 318 7.75 1.13 -7.79
N ARG A 319 7.76 2.32 -7.18
CA ARG A 319 8.99 3.07 -6.84
C ARG A 319 9.90 2.30 -5.88
N VAL A 320 9.33 1.68 -4.83
CA VAL A 320 10.09 0.86 -3.88
C VAL A 320 10.68 -0.37 -4.57
N LEU A 321 9.90 -1.06 -5.41
CA LEU A 321 10.34 -2.23 -6.16
C LEU A 321 11.42 -1.87 -7.18
N ASP A 322 11.31 -0.72 -7.87
CA ASP A 322 12.34 -0.22 -8.78
C ASP A 322 13.69 -0.08 -8.07
N LEU A 323 13.70 0.53 -6.87
CA LEU A 323 14.93 0.67 -6.10
C LEU A 323 15.49 -0.69 -5.64
N LEU A 324 14.63 -1.61 -5.22
CA LEU A 324 15.06 -2.94 -4.75
C LEU A 324 15.65 -3.82 -5.86
N GLU A 325 15.13 -3.67 -7.09
CA GLU A 325 15.53 -4.42 -8.28
C GLU A 325 16.62 -3.71 -9.10
N GLU A 326 17.02 -2.49 -8.71
CA GLU A 326 18.05 -1.74 -9.40
C GLU A 326 19.43 -2.43 -9.24
N GLU A 327 20.09 -2.62 -10.35
CA GLU A 327 21.41 -3.24 -10.36
C GLU A 327 22.50 -2.21 -10.02
N PRO A 328 23.50 -2.56 -9.19
CA PRO A 328 24.64 -1.69 -8.91
C PRO A 328 25.50 -1.51 -10.16
N VAL A 329 26.28 -0.43 -10.21
CA VAL A 329 27.20 -0.15 -11.33
C VAL A 329 28.35 -1.14 -11.35
N THR A 330 28.81 -1.55 -10.16
CA THR A 330 29.88 -2.54 -10.00
C THR A 330 29.33 -3.81 -9.37
N ALA A 331 29.70 -4.97 -9.89
CA ALA A 331 29.29 -6.24 -9.33
C ALA A 331 29.98 -6.51 -7.99
N ASP A 332 29.24 -7.06 -7.04
CA ASP A 332 29.80 -7.58 -5.78
C ASP A 332 30.60 -8.86 -6.08
N VAL A 333 31.86 -8.90 -5.67
CA VAL A 333 32.73 -10.07 -5.83
C VAL A 333 32.84 -10.73 -4.47
N THR A 334 32.24 -11.91 -4.32
CA THR A 334 32.22 -12.68 -3.06
C THR A 334 33.17 -13.87 -3.08
N ASP A 335 33.54 -14.32 -4.28
CA ASP A 335 34.44 -15.46 -4.54
C ASP A 335 35.82 -15.02 -5.07
N GLY A 336 36.12 -13.72 -4.93
CA GLY A 336 37.39 -13.14 -5.32
C GLY A 336 38.54 -13.49 -4.37
N THR A 337 39.74 -13.04 -4.74
CA THR A 337 40.93 -13.19 -3.88
C THR A 337 40.89 -12.18 -2.75
N ASP A 338 41.18 -12.61 -1.53
CA ASP A 338 41.51 -11.71 -0.42
C ASP A 338 42.97 -11.26 -0.61
N THR A 339 43.19 -9.96 -0.62
CA THR A 339 44.53 -9.39 -0.77
C THR A 339 44.76 -8.29 0.28
N ALA A 340 45.97 -8.31 0.86
CA ALA A 340 46.42 -7.19 1.67
C ALA A 340 46.89 -6.04 0.74
N PHE A 341 46.66 -4.80 1.16
CA PHE A 341 47.13 -3.66 0.40
C PHE A 341 48.67 -3.61 0.37
N ALA A 342 49.25 -3.83 -0.82
CA ALA A 342 50.68 -3.80 -1.10
C ALA A 342 51.06 -2.69 -2.09
N GLY A 343 50.34 -1.56 -2.04
CA GLY A 343 50.41 -0.48 -3.01
C GLY A 343 49.33 -0.61 -4.11
N ALA A 344 49.18 0.42 -4.91
CA ALA A 344 48.23 0.45 -6.03
C ALA A 344 48.91 0.93 -7.30
N ALA A 345 48.49 0.39 -8.44
CA ALA A 345 48.94 0.85 -9.77
C ALA A 345 47.71 1.03 -10.67
N ALA A 346 47.69 2.13 -11.36
CA ALA A 346 46.79 2.38 -12.50
C ALA A 346 47.61 2.21 -13.77
N GLU A 347 47.16 1.39 -14.70
CA GLU A 347 47.81 1.07 -15.95
C GLU A 347 46.87 1.41 -17.11
N HIS A 348 47.21 2.46 -17.87
CA HIS A 348 46.48 2.93 -19.05
C HIS A 348 44.98 3.16 -18.76
N VAL A 349 44.65 3.75 -17.60
CA VAL A 349 43.28 3.92 -17.16
C VAL A 349 42.58 5.03 -17.92
N SER A 350 41.52 4.67 -18.61
CA SER A 350 40.53 5.58 -19.18
C SER A 350 39.17 5.39 -18.53
N PHE A 351 38.44 6.50 -18.32
CA PHE A 351 37.13 6.47 -17.70
C PHE A 351 36.24 7.61 -18.19
N ALA A 352 34.96 7.28 -18.45
CA ALA A 352 33.91 8.22 -18.80
C ALA A 352 32.68 8.08 -17.90
N TYR A 353 32.09 9.21 -17.48
CA TYR A 353 30.72 9.22 -16.99
C TYR A 353 29.77 9.37 -18.19
N ALA A 354 29.05 8.31 -18.52
CA ALA A 354 28.23 8.22 -19.72
C ALA A 354 29.05 8.50 -20.99
N GLU A 355 28.86 9.64 -21.66
CA GLU A 355 29.57 10.01 -22.91
C GLU A 355 30.77 10.96 -22.67
N GLU A 356 30.93 11.50 -21.44
CA GLU A 356 32.01 12.45 -21.14
C GLU A 356 33.21 11.70 -20.55
N GLU A 357 34.30 11.65 -21.34
CA GLU A 357 35.56 11.06 -20.90
C GLU A 357 36.33 12.02 -19.99
N ILE A 358 36.64 11.54 -18.77
CA ILE A 358 37.28 12.34 -17.70
C ILE A 358 38.74 11.97 -17.50
N LEU A 359 39.07 10.69 -17.67
CA LEU A 359 40.46 10.19 -17.59
C LEU A 359 40.85 9.58 -18.91
N HIS A 360 42.01 10.01 -19.38
CA HIS A 360 42.60 9.61 -20.68
C HIS A 360 43.97 8.97 -20.42
N ASP A 361 44.08 7.66 -20.61
CA ASP A 361 45.33 6.89 -20.56
C ASP A 361 46.26 7.20 -19.36
N LEU A 362 45.63 7.26 -18.17
CA LEU A 362 46.31 7.56 -16.88
C LEU A 362 47.12 6.36 -16.41
N SER A 363 48.43 6.55 -16.23
CA SER A 363 49.30 5.56 -15.59
C SER A 363 49.95 6.19 -14.35
N LEU A 364 49.77 5.55 -13.18
CA LEU A 364 50.25 6.06 -11.88
C LEU A 364 50.52 4.89 -10.93
N THR A 365 51.57 4.97 -10.15
CA THR A 365 51.89 4.01 -9.09
C THR A 365 51.83 4.68 -7.72
N ILE A 366 51.15 4.02 -6.78
CA ILE A 366 51.05 4.42 -5.38
C ILE A 366 51.78 3.40 -4.54
N PRO A 367 53.01 3.70 -4.04
CA PRO A 367 53.80 2.73 -3.25
C PRO A 367 53.14 2.45 -1.91
N GLU A 368 53.36 1.24 -1.40
CA GLU A 368 52.98 0.83 -0.05
C GLU A 368 53.63 1.76 1.02
N LYS A 369 52.86 2.05 2.07
CA LYS A 369 53.32 2.88 3.24
C LYS A 369 53.85 4.27 2.89
N LYS A 370 53.45 4.83 1.75
CA LYS A 370 53.78 6.21 1.33
C LYS A 370 52.50 7.06 1.24
N ILE A 371 52.69 8.36 1.46
CA ILE A 371 51.64 9.35 1.18
C ILE A 371 51.91 9.92 -0.23
N VAL A 372 50.94 9.78 -1.10
CA VAL A 372 50.97 10.32 -2.46
C VAL A 372 49.98 11.46 -2.57
N GLY A 373 50.46 12.66 -2.91
CA GLY A 373 49.61 13.82 -3.15
C GLY A 373 49.24 13.94 -4.63
N ILE A 374 47.94 14.03 -4.92
CA ILE A 374 47.42 14.25 -6.29
C ILE A 374 47.05 15.73 -6.42
N THR A 375 47.74 16.49 -7.25
CA THR A 375 47.51 17.90 -7.50
C THR A 375 47.07 18.16 -8.93
N GLY A 376 46.39 19.26 -9.17
CA GLY A 376 45.95 19.66 -10.52
C GLY A 376 44.74 20.60 -10.48
N ARG A 377 44.35 21.12 -11.65
CA ARG A 377 43.23 22.08 -11.79
C ARG A 377 41.91 21.46 -11.36
N SER A 378 40.93 22.32 -10.99
CA SER A 378 39.56 21.85 -10.74
C SER A 378 39.00 21.19 -12.03
N GLY A 379 38.30 20.08 -11.87
CA GLY A 379 37.78 19.31 -13.01
C GLY A 379 38.76 18.33 -13.69
N SER A 380 40.03 18.24 -13.25
CA SER A 380 41.04 17.35 -13.88
C SER A 380 40.92 15.85 -13.53
N GLY A 381 39.79 15.40 -13.01
CA GLY A 381 39.54 13.97 -12.74
C GLY A 381 40.11 13.41 -11.42
N LYS A 382 40.71 14.24 -10.52
CA LYS A 382 41.32 13.78 -9.26
C LYS A 382 40.36 12.97 -8.39
N SER A 383 39.16 13.50 -8.14
CA SER A 383 38.12 12.82 -7.35
C SER A 383 37.59 11.57 -8.07
N THR A 384 37.51 11.62 -9.38
CA THR A 384 37.11 10.45 -10.21
C THR A 384 38.13 9.32 -10.07
N PHE A 385 39.44 9.63 -10.13
CA PHE A 385 40.48 8.62 -9.91
C PHE A 385 40.40 7.97 -8.53
N LEU A 386 40.18 8.77 -7.46
CA LEU A 386 40.01 8.21 -6.11
C LEU A 386 38.76 7.30 -6.01
N ARG A 387 37.67 7.65 -6.69
CA ARG A 387 36.46 6.81 -6.75
C ARG A 387 36.70 5.50 -7.49
N LEU A 388 37.53 5.51 -8.53
CA LEU A 388 37.92 4.30 -9.24
C LEU A 388 38.84 3.41 -8.37
N LEU A 389 39.74 4.01 -7.61
CA LEU A 389 40.57 3.27 -6.62
C LEU A 389 39.71 2.57 -5.55
N MET A 390 38.60 3.19 -5.16
CA MET A 390 37.60 2.61 -4.23
C MET A 390 36.63 1.65 -4.94
N ARG A 391 36.82 1.41 -6.24
CA ARG A 391 35.97 0.59 -7.09
C ARG A 391 34.47 0.96 -7.00
N PHE A 392 34.16 2.25 -6.84
CA PHE A 392 32.78 2.72 -6.96
C PHE A 392 32.27 2.69 -8.40
N TRP A 393 33.18 2.71 -9.37
CA TRP A 393 32.99 2.41 -10.78
C TRP A 393 34.13 1.53 -11.28
N ASP A 394 33.88 0.71 -12.26
CA ASP A 394 34.92 0.02 -13.00
C ASP A 394 35.48 0.93 -14.10
N VAL A 395 36.76 0.81 -14.43
CA VAL A 395 37.40 1.58 -15.49
C VAL A 395 36.83 1.22 -16.86
N SER A 396 36.74 2.21 -17.77
CA SER A 396 36.32 1.97 -19.17
C SER A 396 37.42 1.34 -20.02
N GLY A 397 38.67 1.61 -19.69
CA GLY A 397 39.85 1.02 -20.32
C GLY A 397 41.01 0.91 -19.32
N GLY A 398 41.97 0.03 -19.58
CA GLY A 398 43.07 -0.22 -18.67
C GLY A 398 42.74 -1.07 -17.47
N SER A 399 43.56 -0.98 -16.41
CA SER A 399 43.33 -1.70 -15.14
C SER A 399 43.85 -0.91 -13.93
N ILE A 400 43.19 -1.14 -12.80
CA ILE A 400 43.69 -0.72 -11.48
C ILE A 400 44.00 -2.00 -10.67
N ARG A 401 45.20 -2.02 -10.07
CA ARG A 401 45.71 -3.20 -9.35
C ARG A 401 46.09 -2.84 -7.94
N PHE A 402 45.82 -3.72 -6.99
CA PHE A 402 46.39 -3.71 -5.64
C PHE A 402 47.43 -4.81 -5.55
N GLY A 403 48.69 -4.42 -5.41
CA GLY A 403 49.81 -5.35 -5.64
C GLY A 403 49.77 -5.90 -7.06
N GLU A 404 49.65 -7.22 -7.19
CA GLU A 404 49.57 -7.91 -8.50
C GLU A 404 48.11 -8.19 -8.95
N GLN A 405 47.11 -7.92 -8.11
CA GLN A 405 45.73 -8.31 -8.35
C GLN A 405 44.91 -7.13 -8.93
N ASP A 406 44.19 -7.36 -10.01
CA ASP A 406 43.17 -6.42 -10.52
C ASP A 406 42.02 -6.29 -9.51
N ILE A 407 41.67 -5.05 -9.15
CA ILE A 407 40.62 -4.77 -8.15
C ILE A 407 39.27 -5.36 -8.53
N ARG A 408 39.02 -5.63 -9.80
CA ARG A 408 37.77 -6.29 -10.27
C ARG A 408 37.69 -7.76 -9.87
N ARG A 409 38.80 -8.38 -9.45
CA ARG A 409 38.90 -9.77 -9.00
C ARG A 409 39.12 -9.91 -7.50
N VAL A 410 39.25 -8.82 -6.80
CA VAL A 410 39.40 -8.81 -5.34
C VAL A 410 38.03 -8.93 -4.68
N ASN A 411 37.95 -9.70 -3.59
CA ASN A 411 36.74 -9.79 -2.79
C ASN A 411 36.31 -8.39 -2.32
N THR A 412 35.06 -8.00 -2.61
CA THR A 412 34.56 -6.64 -2.29
C THR A 412 34.64 -6.33 -0.79
N ALA A 413 34.50 -7.33 0.08
CA ALA A 413 34.63 -7.15 1.53
C ALA A 413 36.08 -6.94 2.00
N ALA A 414 37.07 -7.37 1.19
CA ALA A 414 38.51 -7.18 1.46
C ALA A 414 39.06 -5.89 0.85
N LEU A 415 38.39 -5.34 -0.16
CA LEU A 415 38.74 -4.08 -0.83
C LEU A 415 38.37 -2.86 0.01
#